data_2d189be16e4215490fda8b2d19296bbc
#
_entry.id   2d189be16e4215490fda8b2d19296bbc
#
_cell.length_a   1.000
_cell.length_b   1.000
_cell.length_c   1.000
_cell.angle_alpha   90.00
_cell.angle_beta   90.00
_cell.angle_gamma   90.00
#
_symmetry.space_group_name_H-M   'P 1'
#
loop_
_entity.id
_entity.type
_entity.pdbx_description
1 polymer ?
#
loop_
_entity_poly.entity_id
_entity_poly.type
_entity_poly.pdbx_seq_one_letter_code
_entity_poly.pdbx_strand_id
1 'polypeptide(L)'
;MKAEILKILKKEKDYVSGQELCESLGVSRTAVWKAIRQLEEQGYVIEAVRNKGYRLVEEADVLTVAELHSVLDTKWLGKELEYYYETDSTNNRARDAAEKGASHGFLAVADCQTAGKGRRAEYCDATHSIRSFLPIGNLL
;
A
#
# COMPACT_ATOMS: atom_id res chain seq x y z
N MET A 1 2.25 10.68 2.00
CA MET A 1 3.69 11.02 1.81
C MET A 1 4.51 9.85 1.27
N LYS A 2 4.65 8.69 1.95
CA LYS A 2 5.42 7.53 1.42
C LYS A 2 4.88 7.02 0.08
N ALA A 3 3.58 6.84 -0.04
CA ALA A 3 2.92 6.41 -1.27
C ALA A 3 3.12 7.40 -2.42
N GLU A 4 3.12 8.68 -2.16
CA GLU A 4 3.34 9.73 -3.15
C GLU A 4 4.78 9.75 -3.63
N ILE A 5 5.76 9.57 -2.72
CA ILE A 5 7.17 9.40 -3.08
C ILE A 5 7.35 8.18 -3.98
N LEU A 6 6.79 7.03 -3.60
CA LEU A 6 6.83 5.82 -4.43
C LEU A 6 6.19 6.04 -5.80
N LYS A 7 5.03 6.70 -5.86
CA LYS A 7 4.34 7.03 -7.12
C LYS A 7 5.23 7.86 -8.04
N ILE A 8 5.93 8.85 -7.50
CA ILE A 8 6.88 9.68 -8.25
C ILE A 8 8.07 8.84 -8.72
N LEU A 9 8.72 8.10 -7.82
CA LEU A 9 9.90 7.30 -8.15
C LEU A 9 9.60 6.16 -9.14
N LYS A 10 8.39 5.59 -9.12
CA LYS A 10 7.95 4.58 -10.10
C LYS A 10 7.67 5.17 -11.47
N LYS A 11 7.13 6.38 -11.51
CA LYS A 11 6.82 7.07 -12.76
C LYS A 11 8.09 7.53 -13.47
N GLU A 12 9.03 8.06 -12.71
CA GLU A 12 10.32 8.52 -13.20
C GLU A 12 11.31 7.35 -13.16
N LYS A 13 11.73 6.88 -14.34
CA LYS A 13 12.70 5.77 -14.46
C LYS A 13 14.14 6.19 -14.13
N ASP A 14 14.38 7.47 -13.94
CA ASP A 14 15.68 8.08 -13.64
C ASP A 14 15.68 8.72 -12.23
N TYR A 15 16.76 9.39 -11.89
CA TYR A 15 16.90 10.05 -10.59
C TYR A 15 15.95 11.24 -10.45
N VAL A 16 15.22 11.30 -9.37
CA VAL A 16 14.40 12.44 -8.96
C VAL A 16 15.16 13.22 -7.89
N SER A 17 15.36 14.51 -8.10
CA SER A 17 16.09 15.32 -7.14
C SER A 17 15.32 15.47 -5.82
N GLY A 18 16.05 15.56 -4.70
CA GLY A 18 15.43 15.79 -3.40
C GLY A 18 14.66 17.12 -3.34
N GLN A 19 15.06 18.11 -4.12
CA GLN A 19 14.34 19.38 -4.22
C GLN A 19 13.00 19.21 -4.94
N GLU A 20 13.00 18.52 -6.05
CA GLU A 20 11.79 18.21 -6.83
C GLU A 20 10.75 17.43 -5.99
N LEU A 21 11.20 16.46 -5.18
CA LEU A 21 10.33 15.77 -4.23
C LEU A 21 9.76 16.73 -3.17
N CYS A 22 10.59 17.66 -2.65
CA CYS A 22 10.11 18.65 -1.69
C CYS A 22 9.04 19.58 -2.30
N GLU A 23 9.27 20.06 -3.50
CA GLU A 23 8.37 20.98 -4.21
C GLU A 23 7.05 20.28 -4.59
N SER A 24 7.14 19.07 -5.14
CA SER A 24 5.96 18.28 -5.54
C SER A 24 5.07 17.89 -4.36
N LEU A 25 5.65 17.67 -3.20
CA LEU A 25 4.94 17.20 -2.01
C LEU A 25 4.68 18.29 -0.97
N GLY A 26 5.24 19.48 -1.14
CA GLY A 26 5.12 20.59 -0.18
C GLY A 26 5.74 20.30 1.18
N VAL A 27 6.83 19.51 1.23
CA VAL A 27 7.46 19.05 2.47
C VAL A 27 8.94 19.41 2.55
N SER A 28 9.52 19.34 3.74
CA SER A 28 10.94 19.62 3.96
C SER A 28 11.83 18.46 3.48
N ARG A 29 13.10 18.76 3.19
CA ARG A 29 14.13 17.76 2.84
C ARG A 29 14.27 16.67 3.90
N THR A 30 14.19 17.05 5.18
CA THR A 30 14.24 16.11 6.30
C THR A 30 13.04 15.14 6.28
N ALA A 31 11.86 15.62 5.93
CA ALA A 31 10.67 14.78 5.82
C ALA A 31 10.79 13.78 4.65
N VAL A 32 11.30 14.22 3.49
CA VAL A 32 11.60 13.33 2.35
C VAL A 32 12.61 12.27 2.75
N TRP A 33 13.72 12.66 3.38
CA TRP A 33 14.75 11.73 3.83
C TRP A 33 14.21 10.68 4.80
N LYS A 34 13.42 11.09 5.81
CA LYS A 34 12.78 10.17 6.76
C LYS A 34 11.84 9.18 6.05
N ALA A 35 11.06 9.66 5.10
CA ALA A 35 10.14 8.80 4.36
C ALA A 35 10.89 7.79 3.49
N ILE A 36 11.99 8.18 2.85
CA ILE A 36 12.85 7.27 2.07
C ILE A 36 13.45 6.20 2.98
N ARG A 37 14.00 6.57 4.14
CA ARG A 37 14.50 5.60 5.11
C ARG A 37 13.46 4.58 5.53
N GLN A 38 12.23 5.02 5.79
CA GLN A 38 11.13 4.12 6.12
C GLN A 38 10.74 3.19 4.96
N LEU A 39 10.90 3.62 3.71
CA LEU A 39 10.69 2.77 2.55
C LEU A 39 11.81 1.73 2.41
N GLU A 40 13.06 2.11 2.62
CA GLU A 40 14.20 1.19 2.66
C GLU A 40 14.02 0.12 3.76
N GLU A 41 13.54 0.51 4.95
CA GLU A 41 13.21 -0.41 6.05
C GLU A 41 12.06 -1.38 5.68
N GLN A 42 11.19 -0.99 4.76
CA GLN A 42 10.11 -1.83 4.21
C GLN A 42 10.58 -2.73 3.06
N GLY A 43 11.86 -2.70 2.70
CA GLY A 43 12.46 -3.58 1.70
C GLY A 43 12.57 -2.98 0.28
N TYR A 44 12.24 -1.69 0.09
CA TYR A 44 12.49 -1.02 -1.18
C TYR A 44 13.99 -0.71 -1.33
N VAL A 45 14.55 -0.99 -2.49
CA VAL A 45 15.93 -0.61 -2.80
C VAL A 45 15.92 0.75 -3.50
N ILE A 46 16.27 1.79 -2.75
CA ILE A 46 16.32 3.17 -3.24
C ILE A 46 17.78 3.62 -3.28
N GLU A 47 18.27 3.90 -4.46
CA GLU A 47 19.60 4.44 -4.65
C GLU A 47 19.59 5.96 -4.46
N ALA A 48 20.47 6.46 -3.59
CA ALA A 48 20.66 7.88 -3.36
C ALA A 48 22.04 8.31 -3.87
N VAL A 49 22.08 9.19 -4.86
CA VAL A 49 23.32 9.71 -5.44
C VAL A 49 23.40 11.21 -5.17
N ARG A 50 24.56 11.63 -4.63
CA ARG A 50 24.82 13.05 -4.37
C ARG A 50 24.68 13.87 -5.65
N ASN A 51 23.98 14.98 -5.58
CA ASN A 51 23.67 15.91 -6.70
C ASN A 51 22.78 15.34 -7.83
N LYS A 52 22.37 14.06 -7.77
CA LYS A 52 21.41 13.48 -8.71
C LYS A 52 20.03 13.28 -8.08
N GLY A 53 20.00 12.78 -6.83
CA GLY A 53 18.75 12.52 -6.11
C GLY A 53 18.53 11.04 -5.81
N TYR A 54 17.30 10.61 -5.90
CA TYR A 54 16.83 9.28 -5.51
C TYR A 54 16.24 8.54 -6.71
N ARG A 55 16.53 7.25 -6.81
CA ARG A 55 15.98 6.35 -7.82
C ARG A 55 15.54 5.05 -7.17
N LEU A 56 14.37 4.56 -7.54
CA LEU A 56 13.91 3.22 -7.15
C LEU A 56 14.62 2.18 -8.04
N VAL A 57 15.39 1.29 -7.42
CA VAL A 57 16.14 0.22 -8.11
C VAL A 57 15.34 -1.07 -8.13
N GLU A 58 14.82 -1.46 -6.96
CA GLU A 58 13.97 -2.65 -6.81
C GLU A 58 12.74 -2.33 -5.98
N GLU A 59 11.61 -2.84 -6.43
CA GLU A 59 10.37 -2.79 -5.66
C GLU A 59 10.42 -3.88 -4.58
N ALA A 60 9.90 -3.57 -3.40
CA ALA A 60 9.76 -4.58 -2.37
C ALA A 60 8.73 -5.62 -2.83
N ASP A 61 9.06 -6.90 -2.73
CA ASP A 61 8.09 -7.99 -2.94
C ASP A 61 7.20 -8.18 -1.70
N VAL A 62 6.74 -7.06 -1.16
CA VAL A 62 5.81 -7.01 -0.03
C VAL A 62 4.67 -6.06 -0.36
N LEU A 63 3.47 -6.51 -0.08
CA LEU A 63 2.31 -5.66 -0.18
C LEU A 63 2.25 -4.77 1.07
N THR A 64 2.34 -3.47 0.91
CA THR A 64 2.19 -2.50 1.99
C THR A 64 1.06 -1.51 1.71
N VAL A 65 0.56 -0.85 2.74
CA VAL A 65 -0.42 0.24 2.57
C VAL A 65 0.13 1.33 1.64
N ALA A 66 1.43 1.66 1.75
CA ALA A 66 2.08 2.63 0.88
C ALA A 66 2.13 2.17 -0.57
N GLU A 67 2.42 0.89 -0.81
CA GLU A 67 2.42 0.28 -2.14
C GLU A 67 1.03 0.35 -2.78
N LEU A 68 0.02 -0.10 -2.05
CA LEU A 68 -1.37 -0.05 -2.51
C LEU A 68 -1.81 1.38 -2.85
N HIS A 69 -1.53 2.35 -1.99
CA HIS A 69 -1.85 3.76 -2.28
C HIS A 69 -1.04 4.33 -3.45
N SER A 70 0.16 3.82 -3.73
CA SER A 70 0.97 4.28 -4.86
C SER A 70 0.37 3.91 -6.21
N VAL A 71 -0.34 2.79 -6.30
CA VAL A 71 -0.94 2.27 -7.54
C VAL A 71 -2.44 2.55 -7.64
N LEU A 72 -3.12 2.80 -6.51
CA LEU A 72 -4.54 3.15 -6.50
C LEU A 72 -4.74 4.61 -6.93
N ASP A 73 -5.25 4.80 -8.15
CA ASP A 73 -5.66 6.11 -8.68
C ASP A 73 -7.19 6.20 -8.75
N THR A 74 -7.85 6.05 -7.61
CA THR A 74 -9.30 6.03 -7.50
C THR A 74 -9.83 7.29 -6.81
N LYS A 75 -11.08 7.66 -7.13
CA LYS A 75 -11.71 8.84 -6.53
C LYS A 75 -12.13 8.60 -5.07
N TRP A 76 -12.61 7.40 -4.74
CA TRP A 76 -13.19 7.06 -3.43
C TRP A 76 -12.79 5.68 -2.92
N LEU A 77 -12.63 4.69 -3.79
CA LEU A 77 -12.29 3.33 -3.41
C LEU A 77 -10.84 3.25 -2.88
N GLY A 78 -10.64 2.62 -1.73
CA GLY A 78 -9.31 2.41 -1.15
C GLY A 78 -8.63 3.66 -0.59
N LYS A 79 -9.37 4.77 -0.39
CA LYS A 79 -8.83 5.94 0.35
C LYS A 79 -8.55 5.60 1.80
N GLU A 80 -9.41 4.79 2.38
CA GLU A 80 -9.23 4.16 3.67
C GLU A 80 -9.00 2.67 3.42
N LEU A 81 -7.85 2.14 3.83
CA LEU A 81 -7.51 0.74 3.65
C LEU A 81 -6.69 0.22 4.82
N GLU A 82 -6.87 -1.05 5.12
CA GLU A 82 -6.06 -1.79 6.08
C GLU A 82 -5.41 -2.98 5.39
N TYR A 83 -4.14 -3.20 5.72
CA TYR A 83 -3.37 -4.33 5.24
C TYR A 83 -2.99 -5.25 6.42
N TYR A 84 -3.13 -6.54 6.19
CA TYR A 84 -2.77 -7.60 7.13
C TYR A 84 -1.81 -8.58 6.44
N TYR A 85 -0.70 -8.90 7.08
CA TYR A 85 0.13 -10.01 6.62
C TYR A 85 -0.65 -11.32 6.72
N GLU A 86 -1.33 -11.55 7.84
CA GLU A 86 -2.21 -12.69 8.07
C GLU A 86 -3.48 -12.24 8.81
N THR A 87 -4.62 -12.77 8.40
CA THR A 87 -5.92 -12.58 9.08
C THR A 87 -6.78 -13.83 8.95
N ASP A 88 -7.79 -13.93 9.76
CA ASP A 88 -8.81 -14.97 9.62
C ASP A 88 -9.58 -14.84 8.30
N SER A 89 -10.13 -13.66 8.03
CA SER A 89 -10.88 -13.37 6.82
C SER A 89 -10.95 -11.88 6.56
N THR A 90 -10.67 -11.44 5.34
CA THR A 90 -10.85 -10.04 4.93
C THR A 90 -12.31 -9.61 4.98
N ASN A 91 -13.27 -10.54 4.80
CA ASN A 91 -14.70 -10.28 5.01
C ASN A 91 -15.01 -9.89 6.47
N ASN A 92 -14.42 -10.59 7.44
CA ASN A 92 -14.59 -10.26 8.84
C ASN A 92 -13.97 -8.89 9.14
N ARG A 93 -12.76 -8.60 8.63
CA ARG A 93 -12.12 -7.29 8.81
C ARG A 93 -12.96 -6.16 8.21
N ALA A 94 -13.47 -6.33 6.99
CA ALA A 94 -14.33 -5.34 6.36
C ALA A 94 -15.64 -5.12 7.14
N ARG A 95 -16.25 -6.19 7.69
CA ARG A 95 -17.43 -6.08 8.53
C ARG A 95 -17.15 -5.34 9.83
N ASP A 96 -16.08 -5.71 10.55
CA ASP A 96 -15.65 -5.04 11.77
C ASP A 96 -15.37 -3.53 11.54
N ALA A 97 -14.76 -3.20 10.41
CA ALA A 97 -14.51 -1.83 10.01
C ALA A 97 -15.82 -1.07 9.73
N ALA A 98 -16.77 -1.71 9.02
CA ALA A 98 -18.08 -1.13 8.75
C ALA A 98 -18.87 -0.86 10.04
N GLU A 99 -18.85 -1.77 11.01
CA GLU A 99 -19.46 -1.58 12.33
C GLU A 99 -18.84 -0.43 13.12
N LYS A 100 -17.54 -0.15 12.90
CA LYS A 100 -16.82 0.99 13.49
C LYS A 100 -17.00 2.30 12.72
N GLY A 101 -17.76 2.29 11.61
CA GLY A 101 -18.07 3.47 10.82
C GLY A 101 -17.03 3.78 9.75
N ALA A 102 -16.31 2.80 9.22
CA ALA A 102 -15.40 2.99 8.10
C ALA A 102 -16.12 3.58 6.88
N SER A 103 -15.37 4.35 6.10
CA SER A 103 -15.92 5.05 4.94
C SER A 103 -16.35 4.09 3.84
N HIS A 104 -17.32 4.54 3.01
CA HIS A 104 -17.69 3.82 1.79
C HIS A 104 -16.46 3.69 0.87
N GLY A 105 -16.16 2.45 0.44
CA GLY A 105 -14.96 2.17 -0.35
C GLY A 105 -13.73 1.77 0.48
N PHE A 106 -13.89 1.50 1.77
CA PHE A 106 -12.86 0.88 2.59
C PHE A 106 -12.37 -0.44 1.97
N LEU A 107 -11.07 -0.69 2.02
CA LEU A 107 -10.45 -1.94 1.57
C LEU A 107 -9.79 -2.67 2.73
N ALA A 108 -10.13 -3.94 2.91
CA ALA A 108 -9.35 -4.88 3.72
C ALA A 108 -8.53 -5.78 2.80
N VAL A 109 -7.23 -5.78 2.95
CA VAL A 109 -6.30 -6.54 2.11
C VAL A 109 -5.43 -7.43 3.00
N ALA A 110 -5.22 -8.67 2.59
CA ALA A 110 -4.36 -9.61 3.30
C ALA A 110 -3.50 -10.43 2.34
N ASP A 111 -2.29 -10.77 2.75
CA ASP A 111 -1.45 -11.73 2.03
C ASP A 111 -1.93 -13.16 2.29
N CYS A 112 -2.34 -13.45 3.52
CA CYS A 112 -2.80 -14.77 3.92
C CYS A 112 -4.12 -14.69 4.70
N GLN A 113 -5.04 -15.61 4.40
CA GLN A 113 -6.26 -15.83 5.19
C GLN A 113 -6.29 -17.24 5.75
N THR A 114 -6.46 -17.36 7.06
CA THR A 114 -6.50 -18.67 7.76
C THR A 114 -7.90 -19.29 7.75
N ALA A 115 -8.94 -18.50 7.54
CA ALA A 115 -10.33 -18.93 7.50
C ALA A 115 -11.13 -18.22 6.40
N GLY A 116 -10.50 -17.98 5.24
CA GLY A 116 -11.14 -17.41 4.07
C GLY A 116 -12.24 -18.32 3.53
N LYS A 117 -13.43 -17.77 3.26
CA LYS A 117 -14.56 -18.52 2.68
C LYS A 117 -14.90 -17.95 1.32
N GLY A 118 -14.86 -18.82 0.30
CA GLY A 118 -15.40 -18.52 -1.02
C GLY A 118 -16.94 -18.48 -1.03
N ARG A 119 -17.51 -18.04 -2.15
CA ARG A 119 -18.99 -17.94 -2.31
C ARG A 119 -19.75 -19.25 -2.09
N ARG A 120 -19.08 -20.40 -2.23
CA ARG A 120 -19.66 -21.75 -2.05
C ARG A 120 -19.18 -22.43 -0.78
N ALA A 121 -18.75 -21.67 0.23
CA ALA A 121 -18.15 -22.16 1.46
C ALA A 121 -16.90 -23.05 1.24
N GLU A 122 -16.26 -22.95 0.08
CA GLU A 122 -14.98 -23.59 -0.16
C GLU A 122 -13.90 -22.85 0.62
N TYR A 123 -13.13 -23.58 1.42
CA TYR A 123 -11.98 -23.02 2.12
C TYR A 123 -10.90 -22.69 1.08
N CYS A 124 -10.44 -21.46 1.07
CA CYS A 124 -9.21 -21.12 0.36
C CYS A 124 -8.06 -21.68 1.18
N ASP A 125 -7.45 -22.75 0.69
CA ASP A 125 -6.27 -23.34 1.32
C ASP A 125 -5.10 -22.34 1.23
N ALA A 126 -4.57 -21.95 2.39
CA ALA A 126 -3.61 -20.85 2.55
C ALA A 126 -2.19 -21.20 2.05
N THR A 127 -2.00 -22.29 1.34
CA THR A 127 -0.70 -22.72 0.81
C THR A 127 -0.23 -21.93 -0.40
N HIS A 128 -1.09 -21.09 -0.97
CA HIS A 128 -0.73 -20.14 -2.03
C HIS A 128 -1.11 -18.74 -1.56
N SER A 129 -0.18 -17.82 -1.62
CA SER A 129 -0.33 -16.40 -1.35
C SER A 129 -1.45 -15.79 -2.22
N ILE A 130 -2.71 -15.98 -1.83
CA ILE A 130 -3.86 -15.39 -2.49
C ILE A 130 -4.12 -14.06 -1.83
N ARG A 131 -3.68 -13.01 -2.47
CA ARG A 131 -4.03 -11.64 -2.11
C ARG A 131 -5.55 -11.49 -2.32
N SER A 132 -6.29 -11.29 -1.25
CA SER A 132 -7.73 -11.08 -1.32
C SER A 132 -8.09 -9.71 -0.79
N PHE A 133 -9.03 -9.08 -1.44
CA PHE A 133 -9.57 -7.80 -1.02
C PHE A 133 -11.09 -7.82 -1.08
N LEU A 134 -11.75 -7.09 -0.20
CA LEU A 134 -13.19 -6.89 -0.21
C LEU A 134 -13.52 -5.41 -0.02
N PRO A 135 -14.14 -4.76 -1.00
CA PRO A 135 -14.66 -3.40 -0.83
C PRO A 135 -16.00 -3.43 -0.06
N ILE A 136 -16.16 -2.55 0.91
CA ILE A 136 -17.40 -2.45 1.73
C ILE A 136 -18.66 -2.24 0.88
N GLY A 137 -18.56 -1.67 -0.31
CA GLY A 137 -19.73 -1.44 -1.19
C GLY A 137 -20.51 -2.67 -1.62
N ASN A 138 -20.03 -3.88 -1.39
CA ASN A 138 -20.69 -5.15 -1.75
C ASN A 138 -21.34 -5.88 -0.56
N LEU A 139 -21.40 -5.25 0.62
CA LEU A 139 -21.97 -5.84 1.85
C LEU A 139 -23.45 -5.48 2.09
N LEU A 140 -24.09 -4.75 1.16
CA LEU A 140 -25.52 -4.41 1.20
C LEU A 140 -26.33 -5.24 0.22
#